data_bd95b84a4cfaad5e9d49954df27618a7
#
_entry.id   bd95b84a4cfaad5e9d49954df27618a7
#
_cell.length_a   1.000
_cell.length_b   1.000
_cell.length_c   1.000
_cell.angle_alpha   90.00
_cell.angle_beta   90.00
_cell.angle_gamma   90.00
#
_symmetry.space_group_name_H-M   'P 1'
#
loop_
_entity.id
_entity.type
_entity.pdbx_description
1 polymer ?
#
loop_
_entity_poly.entity_id
_entity_poly.type
_entity_poly.pdbx_seq_one_letter_code
_entity_poly.pdbx_strand_id
1 'polypeptide(L)'
;MAYLDLEELPKLFDGRWLWSARGPALAWFRRADYLGDPEVPLRDEVCRLVRERTGVALDGPVRLLTHLRFLGHCFNPVSFYYCFDAAGEQVRSVVAEVTNTPWHERHAYVLPVDPRPGTRVIRGEFAKALHVSPLMGMDHTYDWRLTEPGESLSVHIESLPRESRRADEPVDMSARGARESEEREPYFDATLSLARRPIDARSLRRVLLRYPLPTVRLTTHIYAHALRLRLRGARWHPHPSRTGHESGTEREPATKHDRHEEAISA
;
A
#
# COMPACT_ATOMS: atom_id res chain seq x y z
N MET A 1 11.90 9.99 1.59
CA MET A 1 10.86 9.85 0.52
C MET A 1 10.91 11.07 -0.39
N ALA A 2 10.46 10.94 -1.63
CA ALA A 2 10.24 12.04 -2.57
C ALA A 2 8.74 12.36 -2.62
N TYR A 3 8.38 13.65 -2.67
CA TYR A 3 7.02 14.14 -2.88
C TYR A 3 6.96 14.83 -4.22
N LEU A 4 6.21 14.28 -5.16
CA LEU A 4 6.29 14.56 -6.59
C LEU A 4 4.91 14.86 -7.14
N ASP A 5 4.75 15.96 -7.88
CA ASP A 5 3.57 16.16 -8.71
C ASP A 5 3.66 15.29 -9.96
N LEU A 6 2.62 14.49 -10.25
CA LEU A 6 2.66 13.56 -11.37
C LEU A 6 2.64 14.27 -12.73
N GLU A 7 2.15 15.50 -12.80
CA GLU A 7 2.16 16.31 -14.03
C GLU A 7 3.53 16.92 -14.31
N GLU A 8 4.28 17.28 -13.24
CA GLU A 8 5.65 17.79 -13.36
C GLU A 8 6.68 16.68 -13.60
N LEU A 9 6.38 15.45 -13.16
CA LEU A 9 7.31 14.34 -13.10
C LEU A 9 8.08 14.08 -14.39
N PRO A 10 7.49 14.13 -15.61
CA PRO A 10 8.23 13.86 -16.84
C PRO A 10 9.41 14.80 -17.09
N LYS A 11 9.37 16.01 -16.53
CA LYS A 11 10.40 17.06 -16.70
C LYS A 11 11.17 17.40 -15.42
N LEU A 12 10.73 16.91 -14.27
CA LEU A 12 11.24 17.29 -12.95
C LEU A 12 12.74 17.10 -12.78
N PHE A 13 13.30 16.07 -13.44
CA PHE A 13 14.72 15.73 -13.36
C PHE A 13 15.52 16.14 -14.61
N ASP A 14 14.97 16.95 -15.51
CA ASP A 14 15.69 17.42 -16.70
C ASP A 14 16.96 18.19 -16.31
N GLY A 15 18.05 17.91 -17.00
CA GLY A 15 19.38 18.45 -16.68
C GLY A 15 20.09 17.80 -15.47
N ARG A 16 19.56 16.75 -14.88
CA ARG A 16 20.11 16.06 -13.69
C ARG A 16 20.50 14.62 -14.01
N TRP A 17 21.68 14.40 -14.54
CA TRP A 17 22.16 13.10 -15.07
C TRP A 17 22.08 11.92 -14.09
N LEU A 18 22.08 12.15 -12.76
CA LEU A 18 21.94 11.12 -11.72
C LEU A 18 20.49 10.78 -11.39
N TRP A 19 19.52 11.58 -11.86
CA TRP A 19 18.10 11.46 -11.57
C TRP A 19 17.30 11.43 -12.86
N SER A 20 16.34 10.54 -12.97
CA SER A 20 15.52 10.43 -14.18
C SER A 20 14.10 9.99 -13.87
N ALA A 21 13.14 10.47 -14.67
CA ALA A 21 11.79 9.92 -14.74
C ALA A 21 11.50 9.22 -16.07
N ARG A 22 12.46 9.24 -17.04
CA ARG A 22 12.28 8.69 -18.39
C ARG A 22 13.02 7.39 -18.64
N GLY A 23 14.09 7.14 -17.92
CA GLY A 23 14.94 5.97 -18.13
C GLY A 23 15.89 5.71 -16.97
N PRO A 24 16.72 4.65 -17.08
CA PRO A 24 17.65 4.26 -16.03
C PRO A 24 18.60 5.39 -15.64
N ALA A 25 18.73 5.62 -14.34
CA ALA A 25 19.67 6.54 -13.70
C ALA A 25 20.01 6.00 -12.31
N LEU A 26 20.92 6.68 -11.60
CA LEU A 26 21.27 6.31 -10.22
C LEU A 26 20.04 6.36 -9.30
N ALA A 27 19.23 7.41 -9.45
CA ALA A 27 17.90 7.51 -8.84
C ALA A 27 16.85 7.63 -9.96
N TRP A 28 15.92 6.70 -10.01
CA TRP A 28 15.01 6.55 -11.14
C TRP A 28 13.57 6.34 -10.68
N PHE A 29 12.65 7.14 -11.26
CA PHE A 29 11.24 6.86 -11.25
C PHE A 29 10.91 5.91 -12.40
N ARG A 30 10.57 4.65 -12.09
CA ARG A 30 10.13 3.68 -13.09
C ARG A 30 8.63 3.46 -12.95
N ARG A 31 7.86 3.76 -14.01
CA ARG A 31 6.39 3.65 -14.00
C ARG A 31 5.89 2.29 -13.50
N ALA A 32 6.54 1.19 -13.89
CA ALA A 32 6.16 -0.19 -13.50
C ALA A 32 6.33 -0.51 -12.00
N ASP A 33 6.99 0.36 -11.23
CA ASP A 33 7.14 0.17 -9.78
C ASP A 33 5.90 0.66 -9.00
N TYR A 34 4.89 1.23 -9.67
CA TYR A 34 3.73 1.90 -9.08
C TYR A 34 2.41 1.34 -9.59
N LEU A 35 1.31 1.83 -9.02
CA LEU A 35 -0.07 1.41 -9.22
C LEU A 35 -0.47 1.24 -10.70
N GLY A 36 -1.24 0.19 -10.97
CA GLY A 36 -1.93 -0.06 -12.23
C GLY A 36 -1.04 -0.51 -13.38
N ASP A 37 -1.56 -0.38 -14.60
CA ASP A 37 -0.86 -0.76 -15.82
C ASP A 37 0.28 0.23 -16.13
N PRO A 38 1.53 -0.25 -16.32
CA PRO A 38 2.66 0.62 -16.64
C PRO A 38 2.53 1.38 -17.97
N GLU A 39 1.71 0.93 -18.89
CA GLU A 39 1.47 1.62 -20.18
C GLU A 39 0.47 2.78 -20.05
N VAL A 40 -0.30 2.82 -18.96
CA VAL A 40 -1.25 3.89 -18.67
C VAL A 40 -0.59 4.95 -17.77
N PRO A 41 -0.81 6.26 -18.00
CA PRO A 41 -0.33 7.31 -17.11
C PRO A 41 -0.75 7.06 -15.65
N LEU A 42 0.20 7.22 -14.71
CA LEU A 42 -0.05 6.89 -13.30
C LEU A 42 -1.21 7.69 -12.70
N ARG A 43 -1.34 8.98 -13.09
CA ARG A 43 -2.44 9.83 -12.68
C ARG A 43 -3.80 9.21 -13.06
N ASP A 44 -3.91 8.71 -14.28
CA ASP A 44 -5.17 8.16 -14.81
C ASP A 44 -5.56 6.87 -14.08
N GLU A 45 -4.59 6.01 -13.77
CA GLU A 45 -4.80 4.81 -12.96
C GLU A 45 -5.27 5.15 -11.54
N VAL A 46 -4.67 6.16 -10.90
CA VAL A 46 -5.10 6.64 -9.57
C VAL A 46 -6.51 7.20 -9.62
N CYS A 47 -6.81 8.07 -10.60
CA CYS A 47 -8.14 8.66 -10.78
C CYS A 47 -9.21 7.58 -11.06
N ARG A 48 -8.87 6.57 -11.89
CA ARG A 48 -9.75 5.43 -12.16
C ARG A 48 -10.06 4.67 -10.88
N LEU A 49 -9.03 4.30 -10.10
CA LEU A 49 -9.20 3.57 -8.85
C LEU A 49 -10.06 4.33 -7.83
N VAL A 50 -9.81 5.63 -7.64
CA VAL A 50 -10.61 6.46 -6.72
C VAL A 50 -12.06 6.49 -7.17
N ARG A 51 -12.33 6.72 -8.46
CA ARG A 51 -13.70 6.70 -9.00
C ARG A 51 -14.40 5.37 -8.78
N GLU A 52 -13.72 4.25 -9.04
CA GLU A 52 -14.27 2.91 -8.85
C GLU A 52 -14.62 2.61 -7.38
N ARG A 53 -13.81 3.11 -6.43
CA ARG A 53 -13.96 2.81 -5.01
C ARG A 53 -14.88 3.79 -4.26
N THR A 54 -14.96 5.04 -4.71
CA THR A 54 -15.66 6.11 -3.99
C THR A 54 -16.78 6.78 -4.79
N GLY A 55 -16.85 6.55 -6.11
CA GLY A 55 -17.74 7.27 -7.03
C GLY A 55 -17.29 8.71 -7.34
N VAL A 56 -16.22 9.21 -6.70
CA VAL A 56 -15.75 10.59 -6.85
C VAL A 56 -14.84 10.70 -8.07
N ALA A 57 -15.17 11.62 -8.98
CA ALA A 57 -14.27 12.01 -10.06
C ALA A 57 -13.26 13.04 -9.55
N LEU A 58 -11.99 12.84 -9.89
CA LEU A 58 -10.88 13.73 -9.54
C LEU A 58 -10.53 14.59 -10.75
N ASP A 59 -10.46 15.89 -10.56
CA ASP A 59 -10.15 16.91 -11.58
C ASP A 59 -8.87 17.71 -11.29
N GLY A 60 -8.32 17.57 -10.08
CA GLY A 60 -7.12 18.26 -9.64
C GLY A 60 -5.82 17.46 -9.81
N PRO A 61 -4.69 18.03 -9.35
CA PRO A 61 -3.39 17.37 -9.39
C PRO A 61 -3.33 16.17 -8.44
N VAL A 62 -2.53 15.18 -8.83
CA VAL A 62 -2.18 14.03 -7.99
C VAL A 62 -0.70 14.14 -7.61
N ARG A 63 -0.42 14.18 -6.31
CA ARG A 63 0.95 14.26 -5.78
C ARG A 63 1.32 12.98 -5.05
N LEU A 64 2.46 12.43 -5.42
CA LEU A 64 2.95 11.13 -4.98
C LEU A 64 4.05 11.27 -3.93
N LEU A 65 3.86 10.69 -2.75
CA LEU A 65 4.89 10.50 -1.74
C LEU A 65 5.40 9.06 -1.80
N THR A 66 6.68 8.88 -2.17
CA THR A 66 7.21 7.54 -2.45
C THR A 66 8.72 7.44 -2.27
N HIS A 67 9.24 6.22 -2.37
CA HIS A 67 10.65 5.93 -2.59
C HIS A 67 10.91 5.66 -4.07
N LEU A 68 11.94 6.31 -4.61
CA LEU A 68 12.43 6.05 -5.96
C LEU A 68 13.35 4.83 -5.98
N ARG A 69 13.55 4.26 -7.16
CA ARG A 69 14.55 3.25 -7.40
C ARG A 69 15.95 3.85 -7.29
N PHE A 70 16.85 3.19 -6.55
CA PHE A 70 18.25 3.56 -6.41
C PHE A 70 19.14 2.41 -6.82
N LEU A 71 20.18 2.68 -7.65
CA LEU A 71 21.13 1.67 -8.13
C LEU A 71 20.43 0.44 -8.72
N GLY A 72 19.32 0.64 -9.44
CA GLY A 72 18.54 -0.44 -10.03
C GLY A 72 17.63 -1.20 -9.05
N HIS A 73 17.71 -0.92 -7.74
CA HIS A 73 16.87 -1.56 -6.73
C HIS A 73 15.76 -0.64 -6.22
N CYS A 74 14.53 -1.17 -6.13
CA CYS A 74 13.38 -0.46 -5.56
C CYS A 74 12.96 -1.14 -4.25
N PHE A 75 13.06 -0.42 -3.14
CA PHE A 75 12.47 -0.79 -1.88
C PHE A 75 11.44 0.26 -1.49
N ASN A 76 10.19 0.01 -1.81
CA ASN A 76 9.09 0.94 -1.62
C ASN A 76 7.90 0.22 -0.96
N PRO A 77 7.91 0.07 0.38
CA PRO A 77 6.85 -0.66 1.08
C PRO A 77 5.50 0.04 1.03
N VAL A 78 5.49 1.36 0.86
CA VAL A 78 4.26 2.14 0.74
C VAL A 78 4.47 3.40 -0.09
N SER A 79 3.49 3.69 -0.95
CA SER A 79 3.33 4.97 -1.67
C SER A 79 1.99 5.61 -1.30
N PHE A 80 1.98 6.93 -1.15
CA PHE A 80 0.77 7.70 -0.90
C PHE A 80 0.51 8.66 -2.06
N TYR A 81 -0.67 8.55 -2.67
CA TYR A 81 -1.13 9.45 -3.70
C TYR A 81 -2.15 10.41 -3.10
N TYR A 82 -1.77 11.66 -2.94
CA TYR A 82 -2.63 12.75 -2.48
C TYR A 82 -3.33 13.35 -3.68
N CYS A 83 -4.64 13.14 -3.76
CA CYS A 83 -5.49 13.63 -4.84
C CYS A 83 -6.17 14.91 -4.41
N PHE A 84 -5.93 15.99 -5.13
CA PHE A 84 -6.42 17.31 -4.79
C PHE A 84 -7.68 17.69 -5.58
N ASP A 85 -8.33 18.76 -5.16
CA ASP A 85 -9.37 19.44 -5.92
C ASP A 85 -8.78 20.17 -7.14
N ALA A 86 -9.64 20.70 -8.01
CA ALA A 86 -9.23 21.41 -9.22
C ALA A 86 -8.32 22.62 -8.95
N ALA A 87 -8.46 23.27 -7.79
CA ALA A 87 -7.60 24.37 -7.37
C ALA A 87 -6.22 23.88 -6.86
N GLY A 88 -6.06 22.59 -6.57
CA GLY A 88 -4.84 22.02 -6.01
C GLY A 88 -4.59 22.40 -4.54
N GLU A 89 -5.63 22.83 -3.83
CA GLU A 89 -5.56 23.37 -2.47
C GLU A 89 -6.00 22.35 -1.40
N GLN A 90 -7.06 21.58 -1.67
CA GLN A 90 -7.65 20.66 -0.71
C GLN A 90 -7.49 19.22 -1.16
N VAL A 91 -7.07 18.34 -0.23
CA VAL A 91 -7.04 16.90 -0.48
C VAL A 91 -8.45 16.34 -0.49
N ARG A 92 -8.84 15.66 -1.57
CA ARG A 92 -10.16 15.03 -1.77
C ARG A 92 -10.12 13.53 -1.51
N SER A 93 -8.98 12.91 -1.71
CA SER A 93 -8.76 11.49 -1.44
C SER A 93 -7.28 11.20 -1.27
N VAL A 94 -6.95 10.16 -0.51
CA VAL A 94 -5.60 9.61 -0.45
C VAL A 94 -5.65 8.13 -0.83
N VAL A 95 -4.77 7.72 -1.74
CA VAL A 95 -4.56 6.31 -2.04
C VAL A 95 -3.26 5.88 -1.38
N ALA A 96 -3.31 4.84 -0.53
CA ALA A 96 -2.15 4.21 0.08
C ALA A 96 -1.88 2.86 -0.60
N GLU A 97 -0.90 2.82 -1.48
CA GLU A 97 -0.43 1.60 -2.14
C GLU A 97 0.62 0.92 -1.27
N VAL A 98 0.28 -0.22 -0.69
CA VAL A 98 1.17 -1.06 0.12
C VAL A 98 1.74 -2.16 -0.76
N THR A 99 3.07 -2.34 -0.70
CA THR A 99 3.78 -3.41 -1.40
C THR A 99 4.39 -4.37 -0.41
N ASN A 100 4.01 -5.63 -0.52
CA ASN A 100 4.59 -6.72 0.26
C ASN A 100 5.92 -7.14 -0.38
N THR A 101 7.02 -6.73 0.23
CA THR A 101 8.36 -6.83 -0.38
C THR A 101 8.81 -8.25 -0.70
N PRO A 102 8.57 -9.31 0.13
CA PRO A 102 9.03 -10.65 -0.21
C PRO A 102 8.29 -11.28 -1.40
N TRP A 103 7.01 -10.95 -1.57
CA TRP A 103 6.16 -11.59 -2.58
C TRP A 103 5.72 -10.64 -3.72
N HIS A 104 6.10 -9.35 -3.64
CA HIS A 104 5.72 -8.31 -4.61
C HIS A 104 4.20 -8.14 -4.81
N GLU A 105 3.41 -8.59 -3.84
CA GLU A 105 1.98 -8.34 -3.82
C GLU A 105 1.70 -6.89 -3.50
N ARG A 106 0.74 -6.29 -4.19
CA ARG A 106 0.33 -4.90 -3.98
C ARG A 106 -1.15 -4.81 -3.64
N HIS A 107 -1.47 -3.90 -2.75
CA HIS A 107 -2.86 -3.54 -2.45
C HIS A 107 -2.98 -2.04 -2.22
N ALA A 108 -4.02 -1.44 -2.78
CA ALA A 108 -4.29 -0.02 -2.64
C ALA A 108 -5.53 0.21 -1.76
N TYR A 109 -5.34 0.94 -0.67
CA TYR A 109 -6.40 1.45 0.18
C TYR A 109 -6.77 2.85 -0.27
N VAL A 110 -8.06 3.13 -0.41
CA VAL A 110 -8.56 4.46 -0.81
C VAL A 110 -9.25 5.11 0.38
N LEU A 111 -8.69 6.23 0.84
CA LEU A 111 -9.20 7.03 1.94
C LEU A 111 -9.93 8.25 1.36
N PRO A 112 -11.27 8.27 1.34
CA PRO A 112 -12.00 9.48 0.98
C PRO A 112 -11.81 10.54 2.06
N VAL A 113 -11.66 11.80 1.65
CA VAL A 113 -11.54 12.92 2.57
C VAL A 113 -12.84 13.73 2.53
N ASP A 114 -13.46 13.85 3.71
CA ASP A 114 -14.62 14.72 3.86
C ASP A 114 -14.16 16.18 3.81
N PRO A 115 -14.69 17.01 2.90
CA PRO A 115 -14.25 18.39 2.67
C PRO A 115 -14.69 19.37 3.78
N ARG A 116 -14.64 18.99 5.05
CA ARG A 116 -14.97 19.88 6.16
C ARG A 116 -13.83 20.87 6.42
N PRO A 117 -14.12 22.18 6.52
CA PRO A 117 -13.12 23.17 6.90
C PRO A 117 -12.49 22.85 8.25
N GLY A 118 -11.15 22.84 8.32
CA GLY A 118 -10.40 22.63 9.57
C GLY A 118 -9.99 21.21 9.89
N THR A 119 -10.39 20.20 9.12
CA THR A 119 -9.94 18.81 9.34
C THR A 119 -8.56 18.61 8.72
N ARG A 120 -7.49 18.70 9.52
CA ARG A 120 -6.11 18.47 9.08
C ARG A 120 -5.68 16.99 9.12
N VAL A 121 -6.52 16.11 9.66
CA VAL A 121 -6.21 14.68 9.82
C VAL A 121 -7.18 13.84 9.01
N ILE A 122 -6.63 13.15 8.03
CA ILE A 122 -7.33 12.18 7.18
C ILE A 122 -7.33 10.85 7.90
N ARG A 123 -8.48 10.20 8.02
CA ARG A 123 -8.63 8.94 8.71
C ARG A 123 -9.28 7.88 7.81
N GLY A 124 -8.87 6.63 7.99
CA GLY A 124 -9.50 5.50 7.31
C GLY A 124 -9.23 4.20 8.06
N GLU A 125 -10.26 3.39 8.17
CA GLU A 125 -10.20 2.06 8.78
C GLU A 125 -10.42 0.99 7.71
N PHE A 126 -9.51 0.01 7.62
CA PHE A 126 -9.54 -1.01 6.60
C PHE A 126 -9.19 -2.39 7.15
N ALA A 127 -9.90 -3.40 6.68
CA ALA A 127 -9.48 -4.77 6.91
C ALA A 127 -8.09 -5.01 6.27
N LYS A 128 -7.24 -5.74 6.97
CA LYS A 128 -5.92 -6.13 6.47
C LYS A 128 -6.07 -7.00 5.22
N ALA A 129 -5.57 -6.53 4.08
CA ALA A 129 -5.69 -7.21 2.79
C ALA A 129 -4.42 -7.98 2.40
N LEU A 130 -3.24 -7.62 2.94
CA LEU A 130 -1.96 -8.23 2.60
C LEU A 130 -1.32 -8.93 3.80
N HIS A 131 -0.73 -10.09 3.55
CA HIS A 131 0.12 -10.78 4.53
C HIS A 131 1.53 -10.21 4.54
N VAL A 132 1.70 -9.01 5.12
CA VAL A 132 2.97 -8.25 5.09
C VAL A 132 4.03 -8.76 6.05
N SER A 133 3.68 -9.63 6.99
CA SER A 133 4.62 -10.19 7.96
C SER A 133 4.23 -11.61 8.36
N PRO A 134 5.17 -12.55 8.38
CA PRO A 134 4.90 -13.91 8.86
C PRO A 134 4.65 -13.98 10.38
N LEU A 135 4.82 -12.87 11.08
CA LEU A 135 4.62 -12.77 12.54
C LEU A 135 3.24 -12.22 12.91
N MET A 136 2.44 -11.80 11.92
CA MET A 136 1.13 -11.19 12.11
C MET A 136 0.08 -11.88 11.24
N GLY A 137 -0.99 -12.40 11.85
CA GLY A 137 -2.12 -12.99 11.14
C GLY A 137 -2.88 -12.00 10.23
N MET A 138 -3.90 -12.49 9.52
CA MET A 138 -4.73 -11.66 8.65
C MET A 138 -5.91 -11.01 9.38
N ASP A 139 -6.21 -11.45 10.58
CA ASP A 139 -7.41 -11.06 11.34
C ASP A 139 -7.22 -9.73 12.09
N HIS A 140 -6.87 -8.71 11.32
CA HIS A 140 -6.57 -7.37 11.82
C HIS A 140 -7.26 -6.30 10.98
N THR A 141 -7.50 -5.16 11.61
CA THR A 141 -7.95 -3.92 11.00
C THR A 141 -6.86 -2.87 11.13
N TYR A 142 -6.61 -2.11 10.07
CA TYR A 142 -5.70 -0.97 10.07
C TYR A 142 -6.48 0.32 10.30
N ASP A 143 -6.11 1.10 11.32
CA ASP A 143 -6.53 2.50 11.48
C ASP A 143 -5.42 3.41 10.96
N TRP A 144 -5.72 4.16 9.91
CA TRP A 144 -4.81 5.09 9.27
C TRP A 144 -5.16 6.52 9.67
N ARG A 145 -4.13 7.27 10.07
CA ARG A 145 -4.23 8.70 10.38
C ARG A 145 -3.12 9.44 9.64
N LEU A 146 -3.49 10.28 8.69
CA LEU A 146 -2.56 11.03 7.86
C LEU A 146 -2.82 12.52 8.01
N THR A 147 -1.76 13.32 7.97
CA THR A 147 -1.91 14.78 7.82
C THR A 147 -1.86 15.17 6.35
N GLU A 148 -2.46 16.32 6.02
CA GLU A 148 -2.25 16.91 4.70
C GLU A 148 -0.78 17.32 4.53
N PRO A 149 -0.24 17.24 3.28
CA PRO A 149 1.12 17.66 2.98
C PRO A 149 1.31 19.17 3.17
N GLY A 150 2.26 19.55 4.04
CA GLY A 150 2.65 20.93 4.34
C GLY A 150 4.15 21.05 4.58
N GLU A 151 4.57 21.86 5.54
CA GLU A 151 5.96 21.93 6.01
C GLU A 151 6.38 20.64 6.74
N SER A 152 5.42 19.94 7.28
CA SER A 152 5.58 18.60 7.83
C SER A 152 4.46 17.68 7.34
N LEU A 153 4.71 16.39 7.37
CA LEU A 153 3.74 15.36 7.05
C LEU A 153 3.90 14.22 8.04
N SER A 154 2.80 13.72 8.57
CA SER A 154 2.76 12.57 9.45
C SER A 154 1.80 11.52 8.91
N VAL A 155 2.21 10.27 8.97
CA VAL A 155 1.36 9.11 8.71
C VAL A 155 1.51 8.19 9.90
N HIS A 156 0.40 7.88 10.54
CA HIS A 156 0.31 6.93 11.63
C HIS A 156 -0.61 5.79 11.23
N ILE A 157 -0.21 4.57 11.52
CA ILE A 157 -0.99 3.37 11.29
C ILE A 157 -0.96 2.52 12.55
N GLU A 158 -2.14 2.10 12.98
CA GLU A 158 -2.33 1.13 14.04
C GLU A 158 -2.93 -0.16 13.47
N SER A 159 -2.46 -1.30 13.95
CA SER A 159 -3.02 -2.60 13.62
C SER A 159 -3.75 -3.15 14.83
N LEU A 160 -5.07 -3.20 14.74
CA LEU A 160 -5.95 -3.65 15.80
C LEU A 160 -6.43 -5.08 15.50
N PRO A 161 -6.51 -5.98 16.50
CA PRO A 161 -7.17 -7.27 16.32
C PRO A 161 -8.61 -7.06 15.84
N ARG A 162 -9.02 -7.80 14.83
CA ARG A 162 -10.41 -7.80 14.40
C ARG A 162 -11.23 -8.59 15.43
N GLU A 163 -12.19 -7.96 16.09
CA GLU A 163 -13.15 -8.70 16.90
C GLU A 163 -13.90 -9.68 15.99
N SER A 164 -13.83 -10.97 16.34
CA SER A 164 -14.75 -11.94 15.81
C SER A 164 -16.15 -11.59 16.32
N ARG A 165 -16.92 -10.79 15.54
CA ARG A 165 -18.35 -10.65 15.81
C ARG A 165 -18.94 -12.05 15.78
N ARG A 166 -19.46 -12.49 16.90
CA ARG A 166 -20.38 -13.63 16.92
C ARG A 166 -21.53 -13.24 16.01
N ALA A 167 -21.79 -14.06 15.00
CA ALA A 167 -22.78 -13.80 13.95
C ALA A 167 -24.24 -13.62 14.49
N ASP A 168 -24.47 -13.81 15.77
CA ASP A 168 -25.79 -13.88 16.41
C ASP A 168 -26.08 -12.70 17.37
N GLU A 169 -25.22 -11.67 17.48
CA GLU A 169 -25.57 -10.52 18.32
C GLU A 169 -26.37 -9.47 17.53
N PRO A 170 -27.59 -9.11 17.99
CA PRO A 170 -28.38 -8.04 17.37
C PRO A 170 -27.64 -6.71 17.46
N VAL A 171 -27.64 -5.96 16.36
CA VAL A 171 -27.02 -4.63 16.27
C VAL A 171 -27.79 -3.64 17.13
N ASP A 172 -27.34 -3.44 18.35
CA ASP A 172 -27.84 -2.33 19.17
C ASP A 172 -27.20 -1.01 18.73
N MET A 173 -27.96 -0.25 17.96
CA MET A 173 -27.55 1.06 17.42
C MET A 173 -27.38 2.12 18.52
N SER A 174 -27.92 1.89 19.75
CA SER A 174 -27.83 2.84 20.87
C SER A 174 -26.49 2.74 21.61
N ALA A 175 -25.79 1.61 21.51
CA ALA A 175 -24.52 1.36 22.21
C ALA A 175 -23.27 1.89 21.46
N ARG A 176 -23.44 2.48 20.27
CA ARG A 176 -22.30 2.98 19.46
C ARG A 176 -21.52 4.12 20.11
N GLY A 177 -22.15 4.93 20.96
CA GLY A 177 -21.51 6.09 21.61
C GLY A 177 -20.73 5.77 22.89
N ALA A 178 -20.95 4.62 23.52
CA ALA A 178 -20.40 4.30 24.84
C ALA A 178 -19.19 3.31 24.78
N ARG A 179 -18.95 2.64 23.65
CA ARG A 179 -17.86 1.66 23.51
C ARG A 179 -16.59 2.21 22.82
N GLU A 180 -16.54 3.50 22.50
CA GLU A 180 -15.37 4.14 21.85
C GLU A 180 -14.18 4.38 22.79
N SER A 181 -14.26 4.03 24.06
CA SER A 181 -13.22 4.32 25.06
C SER A 181 -12.61 3.10 25.76
N GLU A 182 -12.90 1.86 25.34
CA GLU A 182 -12.00 0.77 25.70
C GLU A 182 -10.74 0.89 24.85
N GLU A 183 -9.65 1.35 25.46
CA GLU A 183 -8.30 1.42 24.88
C GLU A 183 -7.89 0.03 24.43
N ARG A 184 -8.17 -0.28 23.15
CA ARG A 184 -7.66 -1.50 22.52
C ARG A 184 -6.17 -1.30 22.34
N GLU A 185 -5.35 -2.04 23.05
CA GLU A 185 -3.91 -2.04 22.81
C GLU A 185 -3.63 -2.47 21.35
N PRO A 186 -2.99 -1.62 20.57
CA PRO A 186 -2.64 -1.98 19.20
C PRO A 186 -1.63 -3.13 19.23
N TYR A 187 -1.86 -4.14 18.39
CA TYR A 187 -0.89 -5.21 18.19
C TYR A 187 0.42 -4.68 17.61
N PHE A 188 0.32 -3.65 16.80
CA PHE A 188 1.44 -2.97 16.15
C PHE A 188 1.03 -1.54 15.82
N ASP A 189 1.94 -0.60 16.02
CA ASP A 189 1.82 0.77 15.55
C ASP A 189 3.07 1.21 14.78
N ALA A 190 2.90 2.12 13.86
CA ALA A 190 3.99 2.75 13.14
C ALA A 190 3.68 4.20 12.81
N THR A 191 4.66 5.07 13.03
CA THR A 191 4.56 6.49 12.69
C THR A 191 5.69 6.91 11.76
N LEU A 192 5.33 7.48 10.62
CA LEU A 192 6.22 8.15 9.70
C LEU A 192 6.07 9.66 9.87
N SER A 193 7.14 10.36 10.25
CA SER A 193 7.17 11.81 10.34
C SER A 193 8.21 12.38 9.39
N LEU A 194 7.82 13.32 8.54
CA LEU A 194 8.64 13.91 7.49
C LEU A 194 8.61 15.44 7.58
N ALA A 195 9.76 16.07 7.32
CA ALA A 195 9.87 17.51 7.13
C ALA A 195 10.14 17.81 5.66
N ARG A 196 9.43 18.82 5.12
CA ARG A 196 9.56 19.26 3.74
C ARG A 196 10.96 19.82 3.46
N ARG A 197 11.49 19.47 2.30
CA ARG A 197 12.69 20.07 1.72
C ARG A 197 12.50 20.26 0.21
N PRO A 198 13.01 21.36 -0.37
CA PRO A 198 12.91 21.58 -1.81
C PRO A 198 13.70 20.53 -2.60
N ILE A 199 13.22 20.19 -3.79
CA ILE A 199 13.94 19.34 -4.76
C ILE A 199 14.92 20.22 -5.54
N ASP A 200 16.02 20.62 -4.88
CA ASP A 200 17.13 21.36 -5.47
C ASP A 200 18.40 20.48 -5.59
N ALA A 201 19.41 20.97 -6.29
CA ALA A 201 20.66 20.26 -6.50
C ALA A 201 21.37 19.89 -5.17
N ARG A 202 21.25 20.75 -4.15
CA ARG A 202 21.87 20.53 -2.82
C ARG A 202 21.16 19.41 -2.06
N SER A 203 19.84 19.40 -2.05
CA SER A 203 19.02 18.38 -1.39
C SER A 203 19.19 17.03 -2.08
N LEU A 204 19.15 16.99 -3.41
CA LEU A 204 19.34 15.77 -4.18
C LEU A 204 20.74 15.17 -3.99
N ARG A 205 21.79 16.01 -4.00
CA ARG A 205 23.18 15.59 -3.71
C ARG A 205 23.30 15.05 -2.28
N ARG A 206 22.66 15.71 -1.29
CA ARG A 206 22.65 15.23 0.08
C ARG A 206 22.01 13.85 0.20
N VAL A 207 20.91 13.60 -0.49
CA VAL A 207 20.25 12.29 -0.50
C VAL A 207 21.20 11.22 -1.06
N LEU A 208 21.86 11.47 -2.19
CA LEU A 208 22.83 10.54 -2.78
C LEU A 208 24.03 10.24 -1.87
N LEU A 209 24.56 11.25 -1.18
CA LEU A 209 25.70 11.07 -0.29
C LEU A 209 25.35 10.42 1.06
N ARG A 210 24.15 10.74 1.59
CA ARG A 210 23.73 10.24 2.91
C ARG A 210 23.13 8.83 2.85
N TYR A 211 22.58 8.45 1.70
CA TYR A 211 21.85 7.19 1.54
C TYR A 211 22.35 6.37 0.34
N PRO A 212 23.67 6.10 0.22
CA PRO A 212 24.18 5.34 -0.92
C PRO A 212 23.67 3.91 -0.95
N LEU A 213 23.28 3.34 0.21
CA LEU A 213 22.82 1.96 0.35
C LEU A 213 21.68 1.81 1.39
N PRO A 214 20.61 2.66 1.38
CA PRO A 214 19.56 2.55 2.38
C PRO A 214 18.84 1.20 2.30
N THR A 215 18.68 0.68 1.11
CA THR A 215 17.99 -0.58 0.86
C THR A 215 18.71 -1.78 1.43
N VAL A 216 20.02 -1.91 1.19
CA VAL A 216 20.82 -3.03 1.72
C VAL A 216 20.79 -3.03 3.25
N ARG A 217 21.03 -1.86 3.85
CA ARG A 217 21.01 -1.71 5.31
C ARG A 217 19.64 -2.05 5.90
N LEU A 218 18.56 -1.55 5.31
CA LEU A 218 17.20 -1.81 5.75
C LEU A 218 16.82 -3.28 5.59
N THR A 219 17.12 -3.87 4.44
CA THR A 219 16.88 -5.29 4.19
C THR A 219 17.65 -6.16 5.20
N THR A 220 18.92 -5.87 5.44
CA THR A 220 19.71 -6.58 6.45
C THR A 220 19.09 -6.47 7.84
N HIS A 221 18.63 -5.28 8.25
CA HIS A 221 17.98 -5.09 9.54
C HIS A 221 16.66 -5.87 9.64
N ILE A 222 15.84 -5.89 8.59
CA ILE A 222 14.58 -6.64 8.56
C ILE A 222 14.85 -8.14 8.75
N TYR A 223 15.78 -8.72 8.00
CA TYR A 223 16.10 -10.14 8.13
C TYR A 223 16.76 -10.48 9.47
N ALA A 224 17.67 -9.65 9.95
CA ALA A 224 18.30 -9.83 11.27
C ALA A 224 17.26 -9.78 12.40
N HIS A 225 16.30 -8.83 12.30
CA HIS A 225 15.23 -8.72 13.29
C HIS A 225 14.24 -9.89 13.22
N ALA A 226 13.86 -10.33 12.02
CA ALA A 226 13.03 -11.51 11.83
C ALA A 226 13.69 -12.78 12.39
N LEU A 227 14.98 -12.97 12.14
CA LEU A 227 15.77 -14.07 12.71
C LEU A 227 15.78 -14.01 14.24
N ARG A 228 16.04 -12.82 14.82
CA ARG A 228 16.03 -12.63 16.27
C ARG A 228 14.68 -12.96 16.90
N LEU A 229 13.57 -12.55 16.27
CA LEU A 229 12.22 -12.85 16.74
C LEU A 229 11.93 -14.36 16.65
N ARG A 230 12.35 -15.01 15.56
CA ARG A 230 12.24 -16.47 15.41
C ARG A 230 13.00 -17.22 16.49
N LEU A 231 14.22 -16.79 16.78
CA LEU A 231 15.05 -17.38 17.87
C LEU A 231 14.43 -17.17 19.26
N ARG A 232 13.59 -16.16 19.44
CA ARG A 232 12.84 -15.87 20.66
C ARG A 232 11.49 -16.59 20.74
N GLY A 233 11.17 -17.48 19.79
CA GLY A 233 9.94 -18.28 19.79
C GLY A 233 8.70 -17.57 19.30
N ALA A 234 8.83 -16.47 18.55
CA ALA A 234 7.68 -15.80 17.94
C ALA A 234 6.92 -16.76 17.01
N ARG A 235 5.58 -16.76 17.10
CA ARG A 235 4.72 -17.60 16.27
C ARG A 235 4.84 -17.20 14.80
N TRP A 236 5.01 -18.20 13.94
CA TRP A 236 5.12 -18.04 12.49
C TRP A 236 3.75 -18.29 11.83
N HIS A 237 3.29 -17.34 11.02
CA HIS A 237 2.07 -17.47 10.23
C HIS A 237 2.48 -17.67 8.76
N PRO A 238 2.21 -18.85 8.16
CA PRO A 238 2.52 -19.10 6.76
C PRO A 238 1.66 -18.23 5.85
N HIS A 239 2.16 -17.96 4.63
CA HIS A 239 1.43 -17.18 3.64
C HIS A 239 0.15 -17.93 3.21
N PRO A 240 -1.04 -17.30 3.13
CA PRO A 240 -2.33 -17.97 2.83
C PRO A 240 -2.33 -18.77 1.52
N SER A 241 -1.62 -18.34 0.49
CA SER A 241 -1.53 -19.04 -0.80
C SER A 241 -0.78 -20.39 -0.75
N ARG A 242 -0.01 -20.66 0.32
CA ARG A 242 0.71 -21.94 0.50
C ARG A 242 -0.13 -23.00 1.21
N THR A 243 -1.19 -22.62 1.89
CA THR A 243 -2.08 -23.55 2.61
C THR A 243 -3.20 -24.12 1.71
N GLY A 244 -3.43 -23.55 0.52
CA GLY A 244 -4.45 -24.00 -0.42
C GLY A 244 -4.04 -25.14 -1.36
N HIS A 245 -2.78 -25.62 -1.33
CA HIS A 245 -2.30 -26.63 -2.27
C HIS A 245 -2.12 -28.03 -1.68
N GLU A 246 -2.39 -28.26 -0.38
CA GLU A 246 -2.23 -29.56 0.26
C GLU A 246 -3.53 -30.34 0.53
N SER A 247 -4.70 -29.83 0.11
CA SER A 247 -5.97 -30.56 0.30
C SER A 247 -6.75 -30.65 -1.00
N GLY A 248 -6.29 -31.49 -1.94
CA GLY A 248 -6.99 -31.67 -3.20
C GLY A 248 -6.47 -32.84 -4.06
N THR A 249 -6.12 -33.98 -3.43
CA THR A 249 -5.92 -35.25 -4.14
C THR A 249 -6.91 -36.27 -3.60
N GLU A 250 -8.20 -36.02 -3.75
CA GLU A 250 -9.20 -37.09 -3.80
C GLU A 250 -9.33 -37.55 -5.25
N ARG A 251 -8.82 -38.74 -5.51
CA ARG A 251 -9.03 -39.48 -6.75
C ARG A 251 -10.50 -39.84 -6.83
N GLU A 252 -11.17 -39.26 -7.78
CA GLU A 252 -12.49 -39.76 -8.22
C GLU A 252 -12.31 -41.11 -8.92
N PRO A 253 -13.08 -42.16 -8.56
CA PRO A 253 -12.98 -43.48 -9.22
C PRO A 253 -13.65 -43.41 -10.58
N ALA A 254 -12.93 -43.91 -11.57
CA ALA A 254 -13.40 -44.08 -12.96
C ALA A 254 -14.65 -44.93 -13.01
N THR A 255 -15.80 -44.37 -13.35
CA THR A 255 -16.99 -45.07 -13.76
C THR A 255 -16.86 -45.46 -15.25
N LYS A 256 -16.70 -46.76 -15.44
CA LYS A 256 -16.94 -47.39 -16.74
C LYS A 256 -18.39 -47.12 -17.18
N HIS A 257 -18.57 -46.59 -18.36
CA HIS A 257 -19.82 -46.67 -19.06
C HIS A 257 -19.62 -47.32 -20.43
N ASP A 258 -20.44 -48.38 -20.61
CA ASP A 258 -20.52 -49.32 -21.70
C ASP A 258 -20.76 -48.66 -23.06
N ARG A 259 -20.14 -49.31 -24.04
CA ARG A 259 -20.52 -49.18 -25.45
C ARG A 259 -21.90 -49.78 -25.65
N HIS A 260 -22.77 -49.08 -26.36
CA HIS A 260 -23.73 -49.70 -27.25
C HIS A 260 -23.77 -48.90 -28.54
N GLU A 261 -23.56 -49.70 -29.61
CA GLU A 261 -23.82 -49.43 -31.01
C GLU A 261 -25.26 -48.94 -31.23
N GLU A 262 -25.45 -48.07 -32.20
CA GLU A 262 -26.41 -48.36 -33.28
C GLU A 262 -26.14 -47.39 -34.43
N ALA A 263 -25.86 -48.07 -35.55
CA ALA A 263 -25.92 -47.53 -36.90
C ALA A 263 -27.35 -47.16 -37.25
N ILE A 264 -27.56 -46.26 -38.23
CA ILE A 264 -28.37 -46.38 -39.44
C ILE A 264 -28.68 -44.94 -39.97
N SER A 265 -28.21 -44.76 -41.21
CA SER A 265 -28.87 -44.20 -42.38
C SER A 265 -29.47 -42.79 -42.40
N ALA A 266 -28.94 -41.94 -43.16
CA ALA A 266 -29.36 -41.36 -44.46
C ALA A 266 -28.43 -40.19 -44.83
#